data_5633b372d7ffd804e1027a44382d1ccf
#
_entry.id   5633b372d7ffd804e1027a44382d1ccf
#
_cell.length_a   1.000
_cell.length_b   1.000
_cell.length_c   1.000
_cell.angle_alpha   90.00
_cell.angle_beta   90.00
_cell.angle_gamma   90.00
#
_symmetry.space_group_name_H-M   'P 1'
#
loop_
_entity.id
_entity.type
_entity.pdbx_description
1 polymer ?
#
loop_
_entity_poly.entity_id
_entity_poly.type
_entity_poly.pdbx_seq_one_letter_code
_entity_poly.pdbx_strand_id
1 'polypeptide(L)'
;MRVGAYQAPLLPNGSMEALELIRDRVKWCETEGVDVLCCPEAVLGGLADHAQCPDDIAINVESGQLESLLAPLASKSVTAIVGFTEIVGASKLYNAAAVFHDGRVVGIYRKRHPAIRRSVYSAGDQSPVFTVGPLSFGIMICNDSNYPELATDMVARGARTIFLPSNNSLPPERADVVALSRAVDIARAKDNQVMIVRADVAGRTADRVSFGSSAIVDARGTVLRAGKALSEDILVAEIHASEQGGL
;
A
#
# COMPACT_ATOMS: atom_id res chain seq x y z
N MET A 1 -9.07 17.11 -1.66
CA MET A 1 -9.18 15.64 -1.91
C MET A 1 -9.11 14.88 -0.60
N ARG A 2 -9.78 13.74 -0.53
CA ARG A 2 -9.73 12.87 0.65
C ARG A 2 -9.01 11.58 0.31
N VAL A 3 -8.10 11.14 1.18
CA VAL A 3 -7.34 9.91 1.02
C VAL A 3 -7.65 8.94 2.15
N GLY A 4 -7.68 7.66 1.82
CA GLY A 4 -7.96 6.58 2.75
C GLY A 4 -6.80 5.60 2.87
N ALA A 5 -6.59 5.08 4.09
CA ALA A 5 -5.75 3.92 4.36
C ALA A 5 -6.62 2.80 4.92
N TYR A 6 -6.72 1.71 4.20
CA TYR A 6 -7.44 0.52 4.65
C TYR A 6 -6.53 -0.37 5.48
N GLN A 7 -6.84 -0.53 6.75
CA GLN A 7 -6.26 -1.54 7.61
C GLN A 7 -7.06 -2.82 7.46
N ALA A 8 -6.61 -3.69 6.55
CA ALA A 8 -7.32 -4.93 6.24
C ALA A 8 -7.08 -6.00 7.31
N PRO A 9 -7.99 -6.98 7.49
CA PRO A 9 -7.71 -8.12 8.33
C PRO A 9 -6.54 -8.94 7.78
N LEU A 10 -5.72 -9.49 8.68
CA LEU A 10 -4.66 -10.43 8.31
C LEU A 10 -5.31 -11.75 7.90
N LEU A 11 -5.25 -12.05 6.60
CA LEU A 11 -5.80 -13.27 6.01
C LEU A 11 -4.72 -14.35 5.85
N PRO A 12 -5.10 -15.64 5.81
CA PRO A 12 -4.18 -16.72 5.45
C PRO A 12 -3.59 -16.51 4.04
N ASN A 13 -2.33 -16.93 3.84
CA ASN A 13 -1.72 -16.93 2.51
C ASN A 13 -2.54 -17.78 1.52
N GLY A 14 -2.64 -17.31 0.29
CA GLY A 14 -3.46 -17.87 -0.79
C GLY A 14 -4.91 -17.40 -0.77
N SER A 15 -5.35 -16.69 0.29
CA SER A 15 -6.72 -16.17 0.34
C SER A 15 -6.92 -15.00 -0.62
N MET A 16 -7.99 -15.06 -1.41
CA MET A 16 -8.46 -13.97 -2.27
C MET A 16 -9.67 -13.24 -1.69
N GLU A 17 -10.06 -13.55 -0.45
CA GLU A 17 -11.18 -12.90 0.27
C GLU A 17 -11.00 -11.39 0.38
N ALA A 18 -9.74 -10.93 0.41
CA ALA A 18 -9.41 -9.51 0.41
C ALA A 18 -10.06 -8.73 -0.74
N LEU A 19 -10.29 -9.36 -1.89
CA LEU A 19 -10.91 -8.70 -3.04
C LEU A 19 -12.34 -8.23 -2.73
N GLU A 20 -13.14 -9.06 -2.05
CA GLU A 20 -14.49 -8.70 -1.64
C GLU A 20 -14.48 -7.61 -0.57
N LEU A 21 -13.58 -7.72 0.40
CA LEU A 21 -13.42 -6.71 1.44
C LEU A 21 -13.03 -5.35 0.83
N ILE A 22 -12.08 -5.32 -0.09
CA ILE A 22 -11.65 -4.09 -0.78
C ILE A 22 -12.81 -3.51 -1.60
N ARG A 23 -13.57 -4.35 -2.34
CA ARG A 23 -14.76 -3.91 -3.07
C ARG A 23 -15.76 -3.17 -2.17
N ASP A 24 -16.03 -3.72 -0.98
CA ASP A 24 -16.96 -3.10 -0.05
C ASP A 24 -16.40 -1.79 0.53
N ARG A 25 -15.06 -1.71 0.71
CA ARG A 25 -14.38 -0.45 1.11
C ARG A 25 -14.39 0.58 -0.01
N VAL A 26 -14.23 0.19 -1.29
CA VAL A 26 -14.36 1.09 -2.44
C VAL A 26 -15.77 1.70 -2.49
N LYS A 27 -16.81 0.89 -2.34
CA LYS A 27 -18.21 1.38 -2.28
C LYS A 27 -18.43 2.34 -1.11
N TRP A 28 -17.88 2.03 0.05
CA TRP A 28 -17.92 2.93 1.20
C TRP A 28 -17.18 4.25 0.89
N CYS A 29 -16.02 4.19 0.25
CA CYS A 29 -15.27 5.38 -0.18
C CYS A 29 -16.07 6.25 -1.15
N GLU A 30 -16.83 5.65 -2.08
CA GLU A 30 -17.74 6.39 -2.97
C GLU A 30 -18.77 7.21 -2.19
N THR A 31 -19.36 6.63 -1.14
CA THR A 31 -20.36 7.33 -0.32
C THR A 31 -19.77 8.41 0.58
N GLU A 32 -18.54 8.19 1.04
CA GLU A 32 -17.82 9.11 1.94
C GLU A 32 -16.99 10.16 1.20
N GLY A 33 -16.93 10.11 -0.13
CA GLY A 33 -16.15 11.05 -0.94
C GLY A 33 -14.64 10.91 -0.74
N VAL A 34 -14.14 9.67 -0.60
CA VAL A 34 -12.71 9.37 -0.58
C VAL A 34 -12.24 9.15 -2.00
N ASP A 35 -11.24 9.89 -2.44
CA ASP A 35 -10.76 9.89 -3.83
C ASP A 35 -9.72 8.79 -4.11
N VAL A 36 -8.87 8.48 -3.11
CA VAL A 36 -7.82 7.46 -3.23
C VAL A 36 -7.82 6.56 -2.00
N LEU A 37 -7.93 5.25 -2.19
CA LEU A 37 -7.86 4.23 -1.15
C LEU A 37 -6.56 3.43 -1.28
N CYS A 38 -5.70 3.51 -0.29
CA CYS A 38 -4.52 2.66 -0.17
C CYS A 38 -4.88 1.36 0.55
N CYS A 39 -4.60 0.22 -0.07
CA CYS A 39 -4.72 -1.10 0.53
C CYS A 39 -3.34 -1.65 0.93
N PRO A 40 -3.27 -2.69 1.81
CA PRO A 40 -2.00 -3.24 2.27
C PRO A 40 -1.13 -3.88 1.19
N GLU A 41 0.14 -4.08 1.53
CA GLU A 41 1.12 -4.85 0.76
C GLU A 41 0.66 -6.29 0.60
N ALA A 42 0.74 -6.80 -0.64
CA ALA A 42 0.38 -8.17 -1.01
C ALA A 42 -0.97 -8.62 -0.41
N VAL A 43 -1.93 -7.70 -0.33
CA VAL A 43 -3.25 -7.98 0.25
C VAL A 43 -4.02 -9.03 -0.54
N LEU A 44 -3.76 -9.15 -1.85
CA LEU A 44 -4.26 -10.24 -2.68
C LEU A 44 -3.29 -11.42 -2.60
N GLY A 45 -3.73 -12.52 -2.02
CA GLY A 45 -2.99 -13.77 -1.94
C GLY A 45 -1.92 -13.84 -0.84
N GLY A 46 -1.58 -12.72 -0.18
CA GLY A 46 -0.54 -12.70 0.85
C GLY A 46 0.88 -12.56 0.30
N LEU A 47 1.87 -12.59 1.21
CA LEU A 47 3.29 -12.48 0.87
C LEU A 47 3.83 -13.81 0.32
N ALA A 48 4.41 -13.80 -0.88
CA ALA A 48 5.00 -14.99 -1.50
C ALA A 48 6.20 -15.54 -0.71
N ASP A 49 6.93 -14.69 0.03
CA ASP A 49 7.97 -15.12 0.97
C ASP A 49 7.46 -16.07 2.08
N HIS A 50 6.14 -16.11 2.31
CA HIS A 50 5.49 -16.97 3.31
C HIS A 50 4.66 -18.09 2.68
N ALA A 51 4.57 -18.15 1.35
CA ALA A 51 3.82 -19.18 0.63
C ALA A 51 4.65 -20.46 0.46
N GLN A 52 4.01 -21.63 0.50
CA GLN A 52 4.66 -22.90 0.17
C GLN A 52 5.01 -22.96 -1.33
N CYS A 53 4.09 -22.48 -2.17
CA CYS A 53 4.26 -22.35 -3.62
C CYS A 53 4.07 -20.87 -4.01
N PRO A 54 5.14 -20.08 -4.08
CA PRO A 54 5.06 -18.64 -4.37
C PRO A 54 4.35 -18.31 -5.68
N ASP A 55 4.51 -19.15 -6.70
CA ASP A 55 3.92 -18.94 -8.02
C ASP A 55 2.38 -19.09 -8.02
N ASP A 56 1.82 -19.90 -7.10
CA ASP A 56 0.36 -20.15 -7.05
C ASP A 56 -0.44 -18.91 -6.65
N ILE A 57 0.18 -17.96 -5.94
CA ILE A 57 -0.45 -16.71 -5.51
C ILE A 57 -0.08 -15.53 -6.41
N ALA A 58 0.77 -15.75 -7.40
CA ALA A 58 1.26 -14.70 -8.27
C ALA A 58 0.30 -14.43 -9.42
N ILE A 59 0.18 -13.15 -9.77
CA ILE A 59 -0.73 -12.64 -10.79
C ILE A 59 0.07 -12.17 -12.00
N ASN A 60 -0.29 -12.68 -13.18
CA ASN A 60 0.33 -12.25 -14.43
C ASN A 60 -0.39 -11.01 -14.98
N VAL A 61 0.35 -9.89 -15.01
CA VAL A 61 -0.19 -8.61 -15.49
C VAL A 61 -0.32 -8.59 -17.01
N GLU A 62 0.68 -9.13 -17.73
CA GLU A 62 0.71 -9.12 -19.21
C GLU A 62 -0.43 -9.93 -19.83
N SER A 63 -0.93 -10.93 -19.12
CA SER A 63 -2.09 -11.73 -19.58
C SER A 63 -3.45 -11.05 -19.40
N GLY A 64 -3.52 -9.89 -18.74
CA GLY A 64 -4.76 -9.23 -18.35
C GLY A 64 -5.43 -9.83 -17.09
N GLN A 65 -4.80 -10.78 -16.43
CA GLN A 65 -5.33 -11.43 -15.22
C GLN A 65 -5.59 -10.42 -14.11
N LEU A 66 -4.67 -9.46 -13.89
CA LEU A 66 -4.82 -8.44 -12.85
C LEU A 66 -6.05 -7.56 -13.08
N GLU A 67 -6.24 -7.05 -14.30
CA GLU A 67 -7.42 -6.21 -14.62
C GLU A 67 -8.72 -6.98 -14.46
N SER A 68 -8.74 -8.24 -14.87
CA SER A 68 -9.90 -9.12 -14.68
C SER A 68 -10.22 -9.33 -13.20
N LEU A 69 -9.22 -9.54 -12.36
CA LEU A 69 -9.40 -9.68 -10.91
C LEU A 69 -9.88 -8.38 -10.25
N LEU A 70 -9.34 -7.24 -10.68
CA LEU A 70 -9.69 -5.94 -10.09
C LEU A 70 -11.00 -5.35 -10.66
N ALA A 71 -11.56 -5.91 -11.73
CA ALA A 71 -12.79 -5.39 -12.34
C ALA A 71 -13.95 -5.16 -11.35
N PRO A 72 -14.18 -5.99 -10.30
CA PRO A 72 -15.20 -5.73 -9.29
C PRO A 72 -14.97 -4.47 -8.44
N LEU A 73 -13.76 -3.90 -8.48
CA LEU A 73 -13.38 -2.67 -7.76
C LEU A 73 -13.57 -1.41 -8.62
N ALA A 74 -14.06 -1.54 -9.86
CA ALA A 74 -14.17 -0.42 -10.80
C ALA A 74 -15.04 0.70 -10.21
N SER A 75 -14.48 1.90 -10.14
CA SER A 75 -15.12 3.12 -9.66
C SER A 75 -14.66 4.31 -10.49
N LYS A 76 -15.57 5.23 -10.78
CA LYS A 76 -15.24 6.49 -11.47
C LYS A 76 -14.71 7.57 -10.53
N SER A 77 -14.97 7.44 -9.25
CA SER A 77 -14.61 8.45 -8.24
C SER A 77 -13.50 7.99 -7.30
N VAL A 78 -13.27 6.68 -7.16
CA VAL A 78 -12.26 6.12 -6.25
C VAL A 78 -11.14 5.47 -7.04
N THR A 79 -9.91 5.86 -6.72
CA THR A 79 -8.69 5.15 -7.15
C THR A 79 -8.28 4.19 -6.06
N ALA A 80 -8.10 2.91 -6.37
CA ALA A 80 -7.59 1.91 -5.43
C ALA A 80 -6.11 1.61 -5.70
N ILE A 81 -5.29 1.63 -4.66
CA ILE A 81 -3.91 1.14 -4.68
C ILE A 81 -3.92 -0.23 -4.02
N VAL A 82 -3.66 -1.28 -4.79
CA VAL A 82 -3.86 -2.67 -4.35
C VAL A 82 -2.55 -3.45 -4.44
N GLY A 83 -2.09 -3.98 -3.29
CA GLY A 83 -0.88 -4.79 -3.19
C GLY A 83 -1.10 -6.24 -3.65
N PHE A 84 -0.16 -6.78 -4.42
CA PHE A 84 -0.21 -8.16 -4.93
C PHE A 84 1.19 -8.71 -5.22
N THR A 85 1.30 -10.02 -5.42
CA THR A 85 2.49 -10.66 -5.98
C THR A 85 2.35 -10.72 -7.50
N GLU A 86 3.28 -10.08 -8.24
CA GLU A 86 3.35 -10.13 -9.69
C GLU A 86 4.30 -11.22 -10.16
N ILE A 87 3.91 -11.97 -11.21
CA ILE A 87 4.81 -12.85 -11.96
C ILE A 87 5.07 -12.29 -13.35
N VAL A 88 6.35 -12.24 -13.72
CA VAL A 88 6.82 -11.79 -15.04
C VAL A 88 7.63 -12.92 -15.71
N GLY A 89 7.29 -13.21 -16.96
CA GLY A 89 7.90 -14.33 -17.67
C GLY A 89 7.61 -15.66 -17.01
N ALA A 90 8.61 -16.54 -16.91
CA ALA A 90 8.43 -17.90 -16.41
C ALA A 90 8.46 -18.04 -14.88
N SER A 91 9.12 -17.11 -14.13
CA SER A 91 9.33 -17.32 -12.70
C SER A 91 9.79 -16.07 -11.92
N LYS A 92 9.85 -14.90 -12.54
CA LYS A 92 10.36 -13.71 -11.86
C LYS A 92 9.23 -13.05 -11.07
N LEU A 93 9.34 -13.09 -9.74
CA LEU A 93 8.34 -12.54 -8.84
C LEU A 93 8.71 -11.12 -8.38
N TYR A 94 7.70 -10.27 -8.26
CA TYR A 94 7.79 -8.95 -7.66
C TYR A 94 6.69 -8.74 -6.62
N ASN A 95 7.04 -8.08 -5.54
CA ASN A 95 6.07 -7.51 -4.62
C ASN A 95 5.64 -6.16 -5.22
N ALA A 96 4.38 -6.04 -5.61
CA ALA A 96 3.90 -4.95 -6.43
C ALA A 96 2.63 -4.30 -5.85
N ALA A 97 2.39 -3.06 -6.24
CA ALA A 97 1.14 -2.33 -5.98
C ALA A 97 0.62 -1.74 -7.30
N ALA A 98 -0.62 -2.08 -7.65
CA ALA A 98 -1.32 -1.55 -8.79
C ALA A 98 -2.11 -0.30 -8.41
N VAL A 99 -2.07 0.71 -9.27
CA VAL A 99 -2.99 1.85 -9.23
C VAL A 99 -4.13 1.53 -10.18
N PHE A 100 -5.33 1.33 -9.64
CA PHE A 100 -6.53 0.96 -10.37
C PHE A 100 -7.55 2.09 -10.32
N HIS A 101 -7.93 2.61 -11.48
CA HIS A 101 -8.85 3.73 -11.62
C HIS A 101 -9.73 3.54 -12.85
N ASP A 102 -11.02 3.86 -12.73
CA ASP A 102 -12.02 3.78 -13.81
C ASP A 102 -11.97 2.45 -14.60
N GLY A 103 -11.84 1.33 -13.88
CA GLY A 103 -11.83 -0.01 -14.44
C GLY A 103 -10.53 -0.42 -15.14
N ARG A 104 -9.42 0.32 -14.96
CA ARG A 104 -8.13 0.05 -15.59
C ARG A 104 -6.97 0.11 -14.62
N VAL A 105 -5.95 -0.69 -14.84
CA VAL A 105 -4.64 -0.55 -14.20
C VAL A 105 -3.89 0.59 -14.90
N VAL A 106 -3.79 1.74 -14.22
CA VAL A 106 -3.12 2.93 -14.76
C VAL A 106 -1.61 2.93 -14.54
N GLY A 107 -1.13 2.03 -13.67
CA GLY A 107 0.29 1.80 -13.47
C GLY A 107 0.57 0.85 -12.31
N ILE A 108 1.82 0.43 -12.22
CA ILE A 108 2.30 -0.52 -11.21
C ILE A 108 3.62 -0.01 -10.62
N TYR A 109 3.73 -0.10 -9.30
CA TYR A 109 4.99 0.05 -8.59
C TYR A 109 5.48 -1.32 -8.12
N ARG A 110 6.75 -1.63 -8.36
CA ARG A 110 7.43 -2.83 -7.86
C ARG A 110 8.37 -2.45 -6.73
N LYS A 111 8.25 -3.12 -5.60
CA LYS A 111 9.07 -2.87 -4.40
C LYS A 111 10.56 -2.86 -4.73
N ARG A 112 11.24 -1.77 -4.34
CA ARG A 112 12.67 -1.57 -4.60
C ARG A 112 13.56 -2.35 -3.63
N HIS A 113 13.12 -2.51 -2.38
CA HIS A 113 13.89 -3.12 -1.31
C HIS A 113 13.12 -4.27 -0.65
N PRO A 114 13.15 -5.50 -1.20
CA PRO A 114 12.61 -6.67 -0.51
C PRO A 114 13.18 -6.79 0.90
N ALA A 115 12.32 -7.07 1.89
CA ALA A 115 12.70 -6.99 3.31
C ALA A 115 13.53 -8.17 3.81
N ILE A 116 13.39 -9.33 3.17
CA ILE A 116 14.00 -10.60 3.60
C ILE A 116 15.29 -10.83 2.81
N ARG A 117 16.37 -11.17 3.49
CA ARG A 117 17.69 -11.38 2.85
C ARG A 117 17.68 -12.44 1.74
N ARG A 118 16.80 -13.44 1.86
CA ARG A 118 16.61 -14.48 0.83
C ARG A 118 15.16 -14.47 0.35
N SER A 119 14.68 -13.29 0.00
CA SER A 119 13.34 -13.11 -0.55
C SER A 119 13.20 -13.82 -1.89
N VAL A 120 12.02 -14.35 -2.15
CA VAL A 120 11.63 -14.84 -3.49
C VAL A 120 11.38 -13.71 -4.46
N TYR A 121 11.20 -12.48 -3.96
CA TYR A 121 10.97 -11.31 -4.78
C TYR A 121 12.25 -10.71 -5.36
N SER A 122 12.19 -10.37 -6.63
CA SER A 122 13.16 -9.50 -7.28
C SER A 122 12.92 -8.04 -6.89
N ALA A 123 14.00 -7.25 -6.83
CA ALA A 123 13.89 -5.81 -6.64
C ALA A 123 13.34 -5.11 -7.90
N GLY A 124 12.44 -4.16 -7.73
CA GLY A 124 12.03 -3.22 -8.76
C GLY A 124 13.15 -2.21 -9.07
N ASP A 125 13.05 -1.52 -10.18
CA ASP A 125 14.06 -0.56 -10.67
C ASP A 125 13.50 0.85 -10.92
N GLN A 126 12.18 1.01 -10.87
CA GLN A 126 11.48 2.26 -11.14
C GLN A 126 10.81 2.83 -9.89
N SER A 127 10.73 4.17 -9.82
CA SER A 127 9.98 4.91 -8.79
C SER A 127 9.02 5.89 -9.48
N PRO A 128 7.96 5.39 -10.13
CA PRO A 128 7.02 6.25 -10.85
C PRO A 128 6.26 7.19 -9.90
N VAL A 129 5.93 8.37 -10.40
CA VAL A 129 4.95 9.28 -9.80
C VAL A 129 3.67 9.15 -10.60
N PHE A 130 2.57 8.88 -9.91
CA PHE A 130 1.24 8.76 -10.48
C PHE A 130 0.46 10.06 -10.29
N THR A 131 -0.51 10.29 -11.18
CA THR A 131 -1.41 11.45 -11.06
C THR A 131 -2.85 11.00 -11.22
N VAL A 132 -3.70 11.38 -10.26
CA VAL A 132 -5.15 11.17 -10.31
C VAL A 132 -5.84 12.48 -9.92
N GLY A 133 -6.58 13.07 -10.87
CA GLY A 133 -7.11 14.41 -10.68
C GLY A 133 -5.97 15.40 -10.37
N PRO A 134 -6.10 16.22 -9.32
CA PRO A 134 -5.04 17.15 -8.90
C PRO A 134 -3.95 16.51 -8.05
N LEU A 135 -4.07 15.24 -7.65
CA LEU A 135 -3.13 14.57 -6.76
C LEU A 135 -2.00 13.88 -7.53
N SER A 136 -0.75 14.30 -7.27
CA SER A 136 0.45 13.58 -7.66
C SER A 136 1.02 12.82 -6.47
N PHE A 137 1.30 11.51 -6.64
CA PHE A 137 1.74 10.67 -5.54
C PHE A 137 2.76 9.62 -5.95
N GLY A 138 3.60 9.25 -5.01
CA GLY A 138 4.48 8.11 -5.08
C GLY A 138 3.94 6.91 -4.29
N ILE A 139 4.51 5.74 -4.54
CA ILE A 139 4.25 4.52 -3.76
C ILE A 139 5.58 3.97 -3.26
N MET A 140 5.64 3.66 -1.97
CA MET A 140 6.70 2.86 -1.34
C MET A 140 6.05 1.66 -0.67
N ILE A 141 6.64 0.47 -0.78
CA ILE A 141 6.07 -0.73 -0.15
C ILE A 141 6.88 -1.10 1.11
N CYS A 142 6.26 -0.97 2.28
CA CYS A 142 6.75 -1.44 3.59
C CYS A 142 8.23 -1.08 3.85
N ASN A 143 9.17 -2.03 3.65
CA ASN A 143 10.60 -1.86 3.87
C ASN A 143 11.23 -0.73 3.04
N ASP A 144 10.64 -0.32 1.92
CA ASP A 144 11.11 0.81 1.13
C ASP A 144 11.17 2.10 1.96
N SER A 145 10.31 2.25 2.98
CA SER A 145 10.29 3.42 3.85
C SER A 145 11.56 3.59 4.69
N ASN A 146 12.36 2.54 4.86
CA ASN A 146 13.65 2.60 5.54
C ASN A 146 14.77 3.23 4.67
N TYR A 147 14.50 3.48 3.39
CA TYR A 147 15.42 4.05 2.41
C TYR A 147 14.97 5.48 2.07
N PRO A 148 15.50 6.51 2.76
CA PRO A 148 15.03 7.90 2.65
C PRO A 148 15.14 8.47 1.25
N GLU A 149 16.14 8.03 0.47
CA GLU A 149 16.37 8.48 -0.90
C GLU A 149 15.19 8.20 -1.84
N LEU A 150 14.39 7.16 -1.58
CA LEU A 150 13.21 6.87 -2.42
C LEU A 150 12.13 7.94 -2.29
N ALA A 151 11.85 8.37 -1.05
CA ALA A 151 10.89 9.45 -0.82
C ALA A 151 11.38 10.76 -1.45
N THR A 152 12.65 11.09 -1.26
CA THR A 152 13.28 12.29 -1.82
C THR A 152 13.22 12.31 -3.34
N ASP A 153 13.54 11.19 -4.00
CA ASP A 153 13.46 11.06 -5.46
C ASP A 153 12.04 11.24 -5.99
N MET A 154 11.04 10.60 -5.35
CA MET A 154 9.64 10.75 -5.75
C MET A 154 9.14 12.20 -5.59
N VAL A 155 9.51 12.87 -4.49
CA VAL A 155 9.13 14.27 -4.25
C VAL A 155 9.82 15.21 -5.24
N ALA A 156 11.09 15.00 -5.57
CA ALA A 156 11.78 15.75 -6.61
C ALA A 156 11.12 15.61 -8.00
N ARG A 157 10.44 14.49 -8.25
CA ARG A 157 9.63 14.25 -9.46
C ARG A 157 8.19 14.75 -9.36
N GLY A 158 7.82 15.40 -8.26
CA GLY A 158 6.54 16.07 -8.09
C GLY A 158 5.51 15.32 -7.24
N ALA A 159 5.86 14.22 -6.58
CA ALA A 159 4.95 13.59 -5.63
C ALA A 159 4.68 14.53 -4.45
N ARG A 160 3.40 14.65 -4.06
CA ARG A 160 2.93 15.47 -2.92
C ARG A 160 2.37 14.60 -1.79
N THR A 161 2.14 13.34 -2.07
CA THR A 161 1.71 12.31 -1.11
C THR A 161 2.47 11.04 -1.42
N ILE A 162 2.81 10.25 -0.41
CA ILE A 162 3.37 8.93 -0.57
C ILE A 162 2.42 7.93 0.09
N PHE A 163 1.89 7.02 -0.71
CA PHE A 163 1.15 5.87 -0.23
C PHE A 163 2.09 4.73 0.12
N LEU A 164 1.84 4.06 1.24
CA LEU A 164 2.76 3.09 1.82
C LEU A 164 2.04 1.79 2.18
N PRO A 165 1.69 0.95 1.17
CA PRO A 165 1.24 -0.41 1.39
C PRO A 165 2.22 -1.17 2.29
N SER A 166 1.75 -1.79 3.36
CA SER A 166 2.57 -2.53 4.32
C SER A 166 1.90 -3.84 4.71
N ASN A 167 2.70 -4.82 5.11
CA ASN A 167 2.24 -6.07 5.68
C ASN A 167 3.21 -6.51 6.78
N ASN A 168 2.93 -6.04 7.99
CA ASN A 168 3.73 -6.34 9.19
C ASN A 168 3.24 -7.61 9.89
N SER A 169 2.94 -8.67 9.12
CA SER A 169 2.65 -9.97 9.69
C SER A 169 3.96 -10.63 10.16
N LEU A 170 4.28 -10.42 11.43
CA LEU A 170 5.54 -10.79 12.06
C LEU A 170 5.32 -11.79 13.20
N PRO A 171 6.38 -12.40 13.74
CA PRO A 171 6.27 -13.15 14.97
C PRO A 171 5.70 -12.28 16.11
N PRO A 172 4.92 -12.87 17.05
CA PRO A 172 4.16 -12.13 18.06
C PRO A 172 4.98 -11.21 18.97
N GLU A 173 6.27 -11.47 19.14
CA GLU A 173 7.21 -10.68 19.95
C GLU A 173 7.60 -9.34 19.29
N ARG A 174 7.26 -9.14 18.01
CA ARG A 174 7.61 -7.94 17.24
C ARG A 174 6.55 -6.84 17.29
N ALA A 175 5.92 -6.63 18.44
CA ALA A 175 4.98 -5.52 18.65
C ALA A 175 5.62 -4.13 18.52
N ASP A 176 6.95 -4.03 18.67
CA ASP A 176 7.75 -2.83 18.49
C ASP A 176 7.63 -2.24 17.07
N VAL A 177 7.29 -3.07 16.07
CA VAL A 177 7.20 -2.65 14.67
C VAL A 177 6.22 -1.50 14.44
N VAL A 178 5.15 -1.39 15.24
CA VAL A 178 4.17 -0.29 15.11
C VAL A 178 4.83 1.05 15.43
N ALA A 179 5.57 1.12 16.53
CA ALA A 179 6.28 2.34 16.94
C ALA A 179 7.42 2.69 15.97
N LEU A 180 8.16 1.68 15.50
CA LEU A 180 9.25 1.86 14.52
C LEU A 180 8.72 2.37 13.19
N SER A 181 7.65 1.76 12.66
CA SER A 181 7.01 2.20 11.43
C SER A 181 6.51 3.64 11.56
N ARG A 182 5.91 3.99 12.69
CA ARG A 182 5.43 5.33 12.97
C ARG A 182 6.55 6.37 12.98
N ALA A 183 7.68 6.05 13.63
CA ALA A 183 8.84 6.94 13.66
C ALA A 183 9.41 7.17 12.25
N VAL A 184 9.46 6.13 11.43
CA VAL A 184 9.90 6.22 10.03
C VAL A 184 8.94 7.08 9.20
N ASP A 185 7.61 6.88 9.32
CA ASP A 185 6.62 7.68 8.59
C ASP A 185 6.72 9.16 8.92
N ILE A 186 6.87 9.48 10.22
CA ILE A 186 7.06 10.87 10.69
C ILE A 186 8.34 11.48 10.10
N ALA A 187 9.43 10.72 10.08
CA ALA A 187 10.69 11.19 9.49
C ALA A 187 10.51 11.46 7.98
N ARG A 188 9.94 10.51 7.21
CA ARG A 188 9.72 10.68 5.76
C ARG A 188 8.82 11.88 5.46
N ALA A 189 7.74 12.06 6.25
CA ALA A 189 6.83 13.19 6.10
C ALA A 189 7.55 14.52 6.31
N LYS A 190 8.31 14.66 7.40
CA LYS A 190 9.03 15.89 7.76
C LYS A 190 10.16 16.22 6.80
N ASP A 191 11.01 15.22 6.49
CA ASP A 191 12.20 15.40 5.67
C ASP A 191 11.85 15.83 4.24
N ASN A 192 10.69 15.40 3.74
CA ASN A 192 10.26 15.64 2.37
C ASN A 192 9.05 16.58 2.26
N GLN A 193 8.48 17.03 3.38
CA GLN A 193 7.29 17.89 3.43
C GLN A 193 6.10 17.33 2.63
N VAL A 194 5.85 16.02 2.78
CA VAL A 194 4.77 15.29 2.12
C VAL A 194 3.90 14.54 3.11
N MET A 195 2.65 14.31 2.74
CA MET A 195 1.78 13.40 3.49
C MET A 195 2.21 11.95 3.27
N ILE A 196 2.25 11.16 4.34
CA ILE A 196 2.44 9.70 4.30
C ILE A 196 1.14 9.01 4.67
N VAL A 197 0.69 8.08 3.83
CA VAL A 197 -0.53 7.30 4.00
C VAL A 197 -0.17 5.82 4.04
N ARG A 198 0.05 5.27 5.23
CA ARG A 198 0.36 3.85 5.42
C ARG A 198 -0.92 3.04 5.59
N ALA A 199 -1.03 1.96 4.82
CA ALA A 199 -2.06 0.93 4.96
C ALA A 199 -1.40 -0.41 5.31
N ASP A 200 -1.78 -1.01 6.43
CA ASP A 200 -1.21 -2.27 6.94
C ASP A 200 -2.33 -3.28 7.18
N VAL A 201 -1.99 -4.55 7.31
CA VAL A 201 -2.90 -5.58 7.81
C VAL A 201 -2.93 -5.59 9.33
N ALA A 202 -4.03 -6.08 9.93
CA ALA A 202 -4.16 -6.23 11.38
C ALA A 202 -4.91 -7.52 11.74
N GLY A 203 -4.47 -8.17 12.81
CA GLY A 203 -5.10 -9.40 13.29
C GLY A 203 -4.10 -10.50 13.58
N ARG A 204 -4.61 -11.74 13.64
CA ARG A 204 -3.83 -12.93 13.99
C ARG A 204 -4.17 -14.09 13.05
N THR A 205 -3.16 -14.84 12.67
CA THR A 205 -3.29 -16.21 12.15
C THR A 205 -2.68 -17.20 13.16
N ALA A 206 -2.57 -18.47 12.81
CA ALA A 206 -2.03 -19.49 13.73
C ALA A 206 -0.59 -19.19 14.18
N ASP A 207 0.23 -18.59 13.29
CA ASP A 207 1.68 -18.41 13.46
C ASP A 207 2.14 -16.94 13.35
N ARG A 208 1.23 -16.02 13.01
CA ARG A 208 1.56 -14.61 12.73
C ARG A 208 0.62 -13.66 13.41
N VAL A 209 1.16 -12.48 13.70
CA VAL A 209 0.39 -11.34 14.23
C VAL A 209 0.77 -10.10 13.47
N SER A 210 -0.22 -9.32 13.06
CA SER A 210 0.00 -7.92 12.71
C SER A 210 -0.79 -7.04 13.68
N PHE A 211 -0.09 -6.15 14.37
CA PHE A 211 -0.72 -5.24 15.32
C PHE A 211 -1.46 -4.09 14.65
N GLY A 212 -1.22 -3.88 13.34
CA GLY A 212 -1.80 -2.78 12.58
C GLY A 212 -1.01 -1.48 12.76
N SER A 213 -0.16 -1.15 11.77
CA SER A 213 0.64 0.08 11.80
C SER A 213 0.07 1.20 10.93
N SER A 214 -1.15 1.03 10.40
CA SER A 214 -1.78 2.01 9.52
C SER A 214 -1.83 3.40 10.15
N ALA A 215 -1.52 4.41 9.35
CA ALA A 215 -1.57 5.79 9.77
C ALA A 215 -1.60 6.77 8.61
N ILE A 216 -2.07 7.97 8.90
CA ILE A 216 -1.93 9.13 8.04
C ILE A 216 -1.14 10.18 8.82
N VAL A 217 -0.01 10.61 8.24
CA VAL A 217 0.90 11.60 8.82
C VAL A 217 0.99 12.79 7.88
N ASP A 218 0.77 14.00 8.38
CA ASP A 218 0.87 15.22 7.57
C ASP A 218 2.31 15.61 7.25
N ALA A 219 2.50 16.59 6.37
CA ALA A 219 3.80 17.08 5.93
C ALA A 219 4.67 17.68 7.08
N ARG A 220 4.08 17.96 8.24
CA ARG A 220 4.79 18.44 9.44
C ARG A 220 5.16 17.32 10.38
N GLY A 221 4.79 16.07 10.05
CA GLY A 221 5.01 14.89 10.88
C GLY A 221 3.96 14.70 11.97
N THR A 222 2.80 15.38 11.88
CA THR A 222 1.69 15.18 12.81
C THR A 222 0.90 13.93 12.40
N VAL A 223 0.68 13.03 13.33
CA VAL A 223 -0.17 11.85 13.11
C VAL A 223 -1.63 12.30 13.14
N LEU A 224 -2.25 12.41 11.98
CA LEU A 224 -3.66 12.80 11.83
C LEU A 224 -4.61 11.67 12.21
N ARG A 225 -4.26 10.44 11.84
CA ARG A 225 -5.02 9.22 12.09
C ARG A 225 -4.08 8.06 12.38
N ALA A 226 -4.50 7.12 13.22
CA ALA A 226 -3.80 5.87 13.49
C ALA A 226 -4.82 4.73 13.61
N GLY A 227 -4.52 3.58 13.01
CA GLY A 227 -5.37 2.39 13.03
C GLY A 227 -5.46 1.78 14.42
N LYS A 228 -6.60 1.14 14.69
CA LYS A 228 -6.82 0.39 15.93
C LYS A 228 -5.97 -0.89 15.91
N ALA A 229 -5.37 -1.20 17.04
CA ALA A 229 -4.55 -2.40 17.15
C ALA A 229 -5.39 -3.68 16.94
N LEU A 230 -4.85 -4.64 16.20
CA LEU A 230 -5.38 -5.99 16.00
C LEU A 230 -6.80 -6.05 15.40
N SER A 231 -7.26 -4.98 14.76
CA SER A 231 -8.60 -4.93 14.18
C SER A 231 -8.61 -4.28 12.81
N GLU A 232 -9.57 -4.67 11.99
CA GLU A 232 -9.89 -3.96 10.75
C GLU A 232 -10.26 -2.51 11.06
N ASP A 233 -9.80 -1.58 10.20
CA ASP A 233 -10.10 -0.15 10.32
C ASP A 233 -9.98 0.54 8.96
N ILE A 234 -10.55 1.73 8.83
CA ILE A 234 -10.36 2.61 7.69
C ILE A 234 -10.09 4.03 8.18
N LEU A 235 -8.97 4.56 7.77
CA LEU A 235 -8.51 5.89 8.15
C LEU A 235 -8.72 6.84 6.98
N VAL A 236 -9.23 8.04 7.25
CA VAL A 236 -9.44 9.06 6.22
C VAL A 236 -8.89 10.41 6.69
N ALA A 237 -8.24 11.11 5.77
CA ALA A 237 -7.81 12.48 5.96
C ALA A 237 -8.00 13.32 4.69
N GLU A 238 -8.12 14.62 4.86
CA GLU A 238 -8.17 15.58 3.77
C GLU A 238 -6.76 16.05 3.39
N ILE A 239 -6.52 16.17 2.08
CA ILE A 239 -5.34 16.86 1.55
C ILE A 239 -5.78 18.28 1.17
N HIS A 240 -5.22 19.27 1.85
CA HIS A 240 -5.51 20.68 1.56
C HIS A 240 -4.67 21.20 0.40
N ALA A 241 -5.26 22.06 -0.44
CA ALA A 241 -4.59 22.62 -1.61
C ALA A 241 -3.32 23.43 -1.26
N SER A 242 -3.21 23.96 -0.04
CA SER A 242 -2.03 24.66 0.47
C SER A 242 -0.81 23.73 0.66
N GLU A 243 -1.02 22.43 0.75
CA GLU A 243 0.05 21.42 0.83
C GLU A 243 0.51 20.95 -0.57
N GLN A 244 -0.17 21.43 -1.63
CA GLN A 244 0.10 21.07 -3.02
C GLN A 244 0.91 22.13 -3.79
N GLY A 245 1.15 23.31 -3.22
CA GLY A 245 1.78 24.42 -3.92
C GLY A 245 2.54 25.33 -2.99
N GLY A 246 3.80 25.07 -2.77
CA GLY A 246 4.79 25.97 -2.20
C GLY A 246 6.04 25.97 -3.07
N LEU A 247 6.10 26.87 -4.03
CA LEU A 247 7.28 27.56 -4.55
C LEU A 247 6.98 29.03 -4.51
#